data_8350ff1edc2938359a488eda99214585
#
_entry.id   8350ff1edc2938359a488eda99214585
#
_cell.length_a   1.000
_cell.length_b   1.000
_cell.length_c   1.000
_cell.angle_alpha   90.00
_cell.angle_beta   90.00
_cell.angle_gamma   90.00
#
_symmetry.space_group_name_H-M   'P 1'
#
loop_
_entity.id
_entity.type
_entity.pdbx_description
1 polymer ?
#
loop_
_entity_poly.entity_id
_entity_poly.type
_entity_poly.pdbx_seq_one_letter_code
_entity_poly.pdbx_strand_id
1 'polypeptide(L)'
;MVVKSPCGVCYKTVTCNQKAIQCDSCNKWIHIRCNNVDKKFYNSLMTETGYWYCFNCLNNTLPYSSLTDKDFKVTINGANTSTHNFFYDTSSNLNNLFQNKLDNDNINCKYYDTTEYNKAISIDSKTYLHVNISSLTYYLDDLKLLLSLMNNKPNIIAISETRLNCNITLRTDIALNGYVFKHTDSHSNKGGTIVYIKSELNYNLRSDLIIQNNKELESTFIEILLPSEKNIIVGCIYCHPCMSTSEFNITYIQTLLDKLSLENKNIVLLGDFNINLLKYDSCNDVSNFLDLMCSFSLFPLITQPTRITPKSKTLIDNIFVNFHTPNTKSGNLTVCLADHLVQFISFPSKNLKQSHFKLYRRCFKNFDEKSFLKDLKETDWLSINHLNYCVNNSTSKFLDALKRLLDSHAPFKMSTKKANKSLSKPWITN
;
A
#
# COMPACT_ATOMS: atom_id res chain seq x y z
N MET A 1 13.24 37.20 38.57
CA MET A 1 11.94 36.48 38.44
C MET A 1 12.11 35.45 37.33
N VAL A 2 11.99 34.17 37.66
CA VAL A 2 12.05 33.10 36.65
C VAL A 2 10.70 33.11 35.92
N VAL A 3 10.70 33.48 34.65
CA VAL A 3 9.50 33.45 33.81
C VAL A 3 9.07 31.99 33.70
N LYS A 4 8.00 31.62 34.36
CA LYS A 4 7.43 30.27 34.28
C LYS A 4 6.58 30.18 33.02
N SER A 5 7.11 29.60 31.97
CA SER A 5 6.37 29.39 30.71
C SER A 5 5.59 28.06 30.74
N PRO A 6 4.28 28.05 30.45
CA PRO A 6 3.53 26.81 30.37
C PRO A 6 3.92 26.04 29.10
N CYS A 7 3.92 24.71 29.19
CA CYS A 7 4.08 23.84 28.01
C CYS A 7 2.91 24.01 27.02
N GLY A 8 3.18 24.26 25.75
CA GLY A 8 2.16 24.48 24.74
C GLY A 8 1.27 23.27 24.44
N VAL A 9 1.55 22.10 25.03
CA VAL A 9 0.76 20.86 24.82
C VAL A 9 0.01 20.46 26.09
N CYS A 10 0.69 20.36 27.25
CA CYS A 10 0.07 19.88 28.49
C CYS A 10 -0.28 20.99 29.47
N TYR A 11 0.03 22.26 29.16
CA TYR A 11 -0.21 23.48 29.96
C TYR A 11 0.44 23.49 31.33
N LYS A 12 1.21 22.47 31.71
CA LYS A 12 1.99 22.45 32.96
C LYS A 12 3.24 23.32 32.80
N THR A 13 3.67 23.95 33.86
CA THR A 13 4.86 24.80 33.87
C THR A 13 6.10 24.01 33.45
N VAL A 14 6.87 24.56 32.52
CA VAL A 14 8.21 24.07 32.17
C VAL A 14 9.21 24.62 33.21
N THR A 15 9.90 23.70 33.89
CA THR A 15 10.92 24.06 34.89
C THR A 15 12.33 23.84 34.32
N CYS A 16 13.33 24.49 34.90
CA CYS A 16 14.74 24.41 34.48
C CYS A 16 15.31 22.99 34.52
N ASN A 17 14.73 22.10 35.34
CA ASN A 17 15.14 20.68 35.43
C ASN A 17 14.44 19.75 34.44
N GLN A 18 13.54 20.27 33.62
CA GLN A 18 12.80 19.48 32.61
C GLN A 18 13.36 19.71 31.24
N LYS A 19 13.50 18.63 30.48
CA LYS A 19 13.88 18.71 29.07
C LYS A 19 12.70 19.22 28.26
N ALA A 20 12.86 20.39 27.65
CA ALA A 20 11.87 21.04 26.80
C ALA A 20 12.57 21.79 25.65
N ILE A 21 11.85 21.99 24.56
CA ILE A 21 12.33 22.71 23.38
C ILE A 21 11.35 23.86 23.12
N GLN A 22 11.88 25.02 22.75
CA GLN A 22 11.06 26.14 22.28
C GLN A 22 10.75 25.98 20.81
N CYS A 23 9.50 26.14 20.43
CA CYS A 23 9.08 26.08 19.03
C CYS A 23 9.40 27.40 18.30
N ASP A 24 10.10 27.33 17.18
CA ASP A 24 10.51 28.49 16.40
C ASP A 24 9.36 29.21 15.66
N SER A 25 8.19 28.56 15.55
CA SER A 25 7.00 29.17 14.95
C SER A 25 6.10 29.86 15.97
N CYS A 26 5.74 29.19 17.10
CA CYS A 26 4.81 29.75 18.08
C CYS A 26 5.47 30.25 19.35
N ASN A 27 6.78 30.14 19.47
CA ASN A 27 7.59 30.54 20.63
C ASN A 27 7.19 29.90 21.97
N LYS A 28 6.37 28.83 21.96
CA LYS A 28 5.97 28.09 23.14
C LYS A 28 7.00 27.02 23.50
N TRP A 29 7.25 26.86 24.80
CA TRP A 29 8.05 25.75 25.31
C TRP A 29 7.24 24.46 25.32
N ILE A 30 7.83 23.36 24.88
CA ILE A 30 7.18 22.04 24.80
C ILE A 30 8.08 21.02 25.50
N HIS A 31 7.57 20.28 26.48
CA HIS A 31 8.31 19.16 27.05
C HIS A 31 8.61 18.11 25.96
N ILE A 32 9.80 17.56 25.96
CA ILE A 32 10.18 16.53 24.96
C ILE A 32 9.22 15.33 24.97
N ARG A 33 8.68 14.96 26.13
CA ARG A 33 7.67 13.89 26.27
C ARG A 33 6.32 14.27 25.68
N CYS A 34 5.95 15.55 25.68
CA CYS A 34 4.65 16.01 25.17
C CYS A 34 4.61 16.05 23.63
N ASN A 35 5.77 16.04 22.99
CA ASN A 35 5.92 16.03 21.52
C ASN A 35 6.64 14.78 20.99
N ASN A 36 6.77 13.75 21.84
CA ASN A 36 7.46 12.48 21.55
C ASN A 36 8.88 12.66 21.00
N VAL A 37 9.60 13.66 21.49
CA VAL A 37 10.99 13.91 21.11
C VAL A 37 11.90 12.97 21.92
N ASP A 38 12.70 12.17 21.24
CA ASP A 38 13.63 11.28 21.90
C ASP A 38 14.83 12.05 22.52
N LYS A 39 15.54 11.41 23.45
CA LYS A 39 16.66 12.05 24.16
C LYS A 39 17.89 12.29 23.26
N LYS A 40 18.10 11.48 22.23
CA LYS A 40 19.24 11.63 21.31
C LYS A 40 19.01 12.83 20.40
N PHE A 41 17.80 12.93 19.84
CA PHE A 41 17.39 14.09 19.05
C PHE A 41 17.37 15.40 19.86
N TYR A 42 16.90 15.37 21.11
CA TYR A 42 16.99 16.53 21.99
C TYR A 42 18.44 17.00 22.17
N ASN A 43 19.38 16.07 22.36
CA ASN A 43 20.79 16.40 22.54
C ASN A 43 21.43 16.93 21.24
N SER A 44 21.05 16.42 20.05
CA SER A 44 21.56 16.95 18.77
C SER A 44 21.07 18.39 18.51
N LEU A 45 19.82 18.71 18.85
CA LEU A 45 19.30 20.08 18.75
C LEU A 45 20.03 21.10 19.64
N MET A 46 20.71 20.64 20.70
CA MET A 46 21.50 21.53 21.56
C MET A 46 22.89 21.84 20.97
N THR A 47 23.35 21.06 19.98
CA THR A 47 24.68 21.19 19.37
C THR A 47 24.63 21.74 17.95
N GLU A 48 23.47 21.75 17.31
CA GLU A 48 23.29 22.18 15.92
C GLU A 48 22.32 23.38 15.84
N THR A 49 22.62 24.33 14.97
CA THR A 49 21.74 25.49 14.69
C THR A 49 20.65 25.07 13.70
N GLY A 50 19.59 24.44 14.20
CA GLY A 50 18.44 24.03 13.39
C GLY A 50 17.12 24.61 13.93
N TYR A 51 16.15 24.87 13.07
CA TYR A 51 14.81 25.26 13.49
C TYR A 51 14.02 24.02 13.93
N TRP A 52 13.27 24.15 15.02
CA TRP A 52 12.38 23.11 15.51
C TRP A 52 10.94 23.62 15.66
N TYR A 53 9.99 22.91 15.08
CA TYR A 53 8.58 23.26 15.14
C TYR A 53 7.80 22.24 15.95
N CYS A 54 6.94 22.72 16.86
CA CYS A 54 6.05 21.83 17.58
C CYS A 54 4.97 21.26 16.65
N PHE A 55 4.43 20.12 17.04
CA PHE A 55 3.43 19.38 16.28
C PHE A 55 2.23 20.26 15.84
N ASN A 56 1.72 21.13 16.72
CA ASN A 56 0.60 22.01 16.39
C ASN A 56 0.96 23.06 15.32
N CYS A 57 2.20 23.52 15.27
CA CYS A 57 2.64 24.47 14.25
C CYS A 57 2.92 23.78 12.94
N LEU A 58 3.51 22.60 12.95
CA LEU A 58 3.67 21.77 11.75
C LEU A 58 2.32 21.49 11.06
N ASN A 59 1.28 21.22 11.83
CA ASN A 59 -0.05 20.95 11.27
C ASN A 59 -0.82 22.21 10.82
N ASN A 60 -0.58 23.37 11.43
CA ASN A 60 -1.28 24.61 11.10
C ASN A 60 -0.60 25.42 9.99
N THR A 61 0.69 25.19 9.73
CA THR A 61 1.46 25.91 8.69
C THR A 61 1.47 25.21 7.34
N LEU A 62 1.07 23.93 7.30
CA LEU A 62 0.98 23.17 6.06
C LEU A 62 -0.49 22.75 5.87
N PRO A 63 -1.25 23.43 4.99
CA PRO A 63 -2.52 22.87 4.53
C PRO A 63 -2.23 21.48 3.95
N TYR A 64 -3.07 20.50 4.25
CA TYR A 64 -2.95 19.11 3.76
C TYR A 64 -2.73 19.02 2.22
N SER A 65 -3.17 20.04 1.49
CA SER A 65 -2.99 20.20 0.05
C SER A 65 -1.55 20.53 -0.41
N SER A 66 -0.63 20.84 0.51
CA SER A 66 0.74 21.28 0.18
C SER A 66 1.85 20.30 0.62
N LEU A 67 1.50 19.11 1.12
CA LEU A 67 2.47 18.07 1.45
C LEU A 67 3.00 17.39 0.19
N THR A 68 3.87 18.06 -0.54
CA THR A 68 4.69 17.47 -1.61
C THR A 68 5.94 16.84 -1.01
N ASP A 69 6.55 15.88 -1.70
CA ASP A 69 7.86 15.28 -1.34
C ASP A 69 8.94 16.33 -1.07
N LYS A 70 8.80 17.55 -1.63
CA LYS A 70 9.73 18.67 -1.45
C LYS A 70 9.55 19.35 -0.10
N ASP A 71 8.31 19.51 0.37
CA ASP A 71 8.02 20.19 1.64
C ASP A 71 8.41 19.31 2.83
N PHE A 72 8.31 18.00 2.67
CA PHE A 72 8.88 17.04 3.64
C PHE A 72 10.40 17.12 3.72
N LYS A 73 11.10 17.41 2.61
CA LYS A 73 12.57 17.59 2.59
C LYS A 73 13.01 18.90 3.25
N VAL A 74 12.24 19.95 3.11
CA VAL A 74 12.59 21.28 3.67
C VAL A 74 12.45 21.27 5.21
N THR A 75 11.49 20.54 5.74
CA THR A 75 11.25 20.48 7.22
C THR A 75 12.26 19.59 7.95
N ILE A 76 13.02 18.76 7.23
CA ILE A 76 13.93 17.73 7.79
C ILE A 76 15.40 18.01 7.48
N ASN A 77 15.72 18.94 6.57
CA ASN A 77 17.11 19.28 6.19
C ASN A 77 17.94 19.95 7.31
N GLY A 78 17.37 20.15 8.51
CA GLY A 78 18.11 20.56 9.70
C GLY A 78 18.55 19.42 10.63
N ALA A 79 18.20 18.18 10.34
CA ALA A 79 18.55 17.03 11.18
C ALA A 79 19.32 15.99 10.36
N ASN A 80 20.65 16.00 10.50
CA ASN A 80 21.52 15.00 9.88
C ASN A 80 21.21 13.57 10.38
N THR A 81 20.88 12.71 9.44
CA THR A 81 21.34 11.34 9.20
C THR A 81 20.84 10.14 10.02
N SER A 82 20.19 10.23 11.17
CA SER A 82 19.78 8.99 11.88
C SER A 82 18.28 8.81 12.09
N THR A 83 17.48 9.85 12.01
CA THR A 83 16.01 9.77 12.07
C THR A 83 15.36 9.70 10.67
N HIS A 84 16.10 10.08 9.64
CA HIS A 84 15.69 9.94 8.25
C HIS A 84 15.44 8.48 7.86
N ASN A 85 16.24 7.55 8.38
CA ASN A 85 16.14 6.14 8.05
C ASN A 85 14.90 5.46 8.67
N PHE A 86 14.35 5.98 9.77
CA PHE A 86 13.26 5.30 10.47
C PHE A 86 11.87 5.50 9.81
N PHE A 87 11.67 6.57 9.05
CA PHE A 87 10.41 6.85 8.37
C PHE A 87 10.41 6.51 6.88
N TYR A 88 11.58 6.55 6.25
CA TYR A 88 11.75 6.17 4.83
C TYR A 88 12.02 4.68 4.65
N ASP A 89 12.58 4.02 5.67
CA ASP A 89 13.05 2.65 5.55
C ASP A 89 11.91 1.63 5.45
N THR A 90 10.78 1.85 6.14
CA THR A 90 9.66 0.90 6.08
C THR A 90 8.90 0.97 4.75
N SER A 91 8.71 2.15 4.17
CA SER A 91 8.08 2.28 2.85
C SER A 91 9.05 1.93 1.71
N SER A 92 10.35 2.20 1.88
CA SER A 92 11.38 1.78 0.93
C SER A 92 11.58 0.27 0.93
N ASN A 93 11.48 -0.38 2.09
CA ASN A 93 11.56 -1.84 2.19
C ASN A 93 10.37 -2.53 1.52
N LEU A 94 9.15 -2.06 1.72
CA LEU A 94 7.98 -2.56 0.99
C LEU A 94 8.09 -2.31 -0.52
N ASN A 95 8.50 -1.12 -0.94
CA ASN A 95 8.74 -0.82 -2.34
C ASN A 95 9.85 -1.72 -2.90
N ASN A 96 10.99 -1.89 -2.21
CA ASN A 96 12.10 -2.74 -2.64
C ASN A 96 11.73 -4.22 -2.67
N LEU A 97 10.97 -4.71 -1.68
CA LEU A 97 10.49 -6.09 -1.64
C LEU A 97 9.64 -6.42 -2.89
N PHE A 98 8.80 -5.48 -3.31
CA PHE A 98 7.92 -5.68 -4.47
C PHE A 98 8.58 -5.31 -5.80
N GLN A 99 9.51 -4.36 -5.83
CA GLN A 99 10.33 -4.05 -7.02
C GLN A 99 11.16 -5.26 -7.47
N ASN A 100 11.69 -6.03 -6.53
CA ASN A 100 12.45 -7.24 -6.85
C ASN A 100 11.57 -8.40 -7.34
N LYS A 101 10.27 -8.41 -7.03
CA LYS A 101 9.31 -9.46 -7.45
C LYS A 101 8.54 -9.10 -8.73
N LEU A 102 8.39 -7.82 -9.02
CA LEU A 102 7.70 -7.28 -10.19
C LEU A 102 8.76 -6.64 -11.10
N ASP A 103 9.34 -7.45 -12.01
CA ASP A 103 10.39 -7.04 -12.96
C ASP A 103 10.30 -5.56 -13.40
N ASN A 104 11.21 -4.71 -12.86
CA ASN A 104 11.62 -3.38 -13.34
C ASN A 104 10.57 -2.27 -13.56
N ASP A 105 9.30 -2.47 -13.29
CA ASP A 105 8.34 -1.37 -13.32
C ASP A 105 8.10 -0.84 -11.90
N ASN A 106 8.65 0.34 -11.62
CA ASN A 106 8.55 1.01 -10.32
C ASN A 106 7.07 1.20 -9.93
N ILE A 107 6.58 0.41 -8.98
CA ILE A 107 5.35 0.74 -8.26
C ILE A 107 5.67 1.97 -7.43
N ASN A 108 5.26 3.13 -7.92
CA ASN A 108 5.53 4.40 -7.27
C ASN A 108 4.23 4.93 -6.65
N CYS A 109 3.87 4.35 -5.51
CA CYS A 109 2.75 4.86 -4.72
C CYS A 109 3.13 6.21 -4.13
N LYS A 110 2.31 7.25 -4.40
CA LYS A 110 2.53 8.63 -3.96
C LYS A 110 1.27 9.21 -3.34
N TYR A 111 1.44 10.35 -2.67
CA TYR A 111 0.32 11.21 -2.33
C TYR A 111 0.03 12.15 -3.51
N TYR A 112 -1.25 12.36 -3.77
CA TYR A 112 -1.74 13.22 -4.84
C TYR A 112 -2.79 14.18 -4.29
N ASP A 113 -2.70 15.44 -4.63
CA ASP A 113 -3.88 16.28 -4.59
C ASP A 113 -4.77 16.04 -5.84
N THR A 114 -5.96 16.64 -5.87
CA THR A 114 -6.87 16.47 -7.01
C THR A 114 -6.30 17.02 -8.31
N THR A 115 -5.46 18.04 -8.26
CA THR A 115 -4.82 18.66 -9.42
C THR A 115 -3.73 17.73 -9.98
N GLU A 116 -2.92 17.17 -9.10
CA GLU A 116 -1.88 16.21 -9.46
C GLU A 116 -2.49 14.91 -10.00
N TYR A 117 -3.57 14.43 -9.37
CA TYR A 117 -4.34 13.30 -9.88
C TYR A 117 -4.82 13.56 -11.31
N ASN A 118 -5.47 14.70 -11.56
CA ASN A 118 -5.99 15.06 -12.86
C ASN A 118 -4.89 15.22 -13.94
N LYS A 119 -3.68 15.62 -13.55
CA LYS A 119 -2.51 15.67 -14.46
C LYS A 119 -1.92 14.28 -14.71
N ALA A 120 -1.94 13.41 -13.68
CA ALA A 120 -1.27 12.12 -13.73
C ALA A 120 -2.14 11.04 -14.41
N ILE A 121 -3.46 11.09 -14.25
CA ILE A 121 -4.39 10.05 -14.69
C ILE A 121 -5.09 10.48 -15.99
N SER A 122 -4.90 9.69 -17.04
CA SER A 122 -5.59 9.91 -18.32
C SER A 122 -7.08 9.65 -18.19
N ILE A 123 -7.90 10.41 -18.92
CA ILE A 123 -9.37 10.28 -18.94
C ILE A 123 -9.81 8.85 -19.33
N ASP A 124 -9.07 8.19 -20.20
CA ASP A 124 -9.40 6.84 -20.68
C ASP A 124 -8.89 5.71 -19.77
N SER A 125 -8.16 6.04 -18.70
CA SER A 125 -7.62 5.03 -17.78
C SER A 125 -8.72 4.35 -16.99
N LYS A 126 -8.58 3.03 -16.78
CA LYS A 126 -9.44 2.24 -15.88
C LYS A 126 -8.99 2.49 -14.44
N THR A 127 -9.79 3.23 -13.68
CA THR A 127 -9.44 3.62 -12.31
C THR A 127 -10.36 2.96 -11.29
N TYR A 128 -9.77 2.45 -10.22
CA TYR A 128 -10.43 1.84 -9.08
C TYR A 128 -10.06 2.64 -7.83
N LEU A 129 -11.03 2.96 -7.01
CA LEU A 129 -10.88 3.81 -5.84
C LEU A 129 -11.40 3.08 -4.61
N HIS A 130 -10.70 3.22 -3.49
CA HIS A 130 -11.15 2.76 -2.18
C HIS A 130 -11.11 3.90 -1.17
N VAL A 131 -12.05 3.87 -0.24
CA VAL A 131 -12.04 4.71 0.96
C VAL A 131 -12.79 4.04 2.11
N ASN A 132 -12.22 4.04 3.31
CA ASN A 132 -12.98 3.89 4.53
C ASN A 132 -13.63 5.24 4.85
N ILE A 133 -14.97 5.31 4.72
CA ILE A 133 -15.71 6.58 4.81
C ILE A 133 -16.30 6.82 6.20
N SER A 134 -16.17 5.85 7.12
CA SER A 134 -16.71 5.91 8.49
C SER A 134 -18.24 6.08 8.60
N SER A 135 -18.91 6.65 7.62
CA SER A 135 -20.36 6.72 7.44
C SER A 135 -20.70 7.27 6.06
N LEU A 136 -21.26 6.43 5.19
CA LEU A 136 -21.56 6.84 3.82
C LEU A 136 -22.61 7.95 3.74
N THR A 137 -23.68 7.85 4.53
CA THR A 137 -24.75 8.87 4.52
C THR A 137 -24.27 10.23 5.00
N TYR A 138 -23.29 10.25 5.93
CA TYR A 138 -22.75 11.51 6.45
C TYR A 138 -21.80 12.20 5.44
N TYR A 139 -20.92 11.43 4.79
CA TYR A 139 -19.90 11.97 3.89
C TYR A 139 -20.26 11.84 2.40
N LEU A 140 -21.51 11.53 2.06
CA LEU A 140 -21.90 11.30 0.68
C LEU A 140 -21.72 12.53 -0.21
N ASP A 141 -22.04 13.72 0.32
CA ASP A 141 -21.91 14.96 -0.45
C ASP A 141 -20.45 15.36 -0.65
N ASP A 142 -19.59 15.09 0.33
CA ASP A 142 -18.14 15.26 0.18
C ASP A 142 -17.57 14.28 -0.86
N LEU A 143 -18.06 13.04 -0.89
CA LEU A 143 -17.70 12.07 -1.93
C LEU A 143 -18.17 12.56 -3.33
N LYS A 144 -19.40 13.06 -3.45
CA LYS A 144 -19.90 13.65 -4.71
C LYS A 144 -19.05 14.83 -5.15
N LEU A 145 -18.65 15.69 -4.20
CA LEU A 145 -17.75 16.81 -4.47
C LEU A 145 -16.40 16.33 -4.99
N LEU A 146 -15.76 15.38 -4.31
CA LEU A 146 -14.51 14.77 -4.77
C LEU A 146 -14.65 14.25 -6.21
N LEU A 147 -15.69 13.45 -6.47
CA LEU A 147 -15.93 12.91 -7.80
C LEU A 147 -16.16 14.00 -8.85
N SER A 148 -16.77 15.15 -8.49
CA SER A 148 -16.96 16.26 -9.41
C SER A 148 -15.64 16.94 -9.82
N LEU A 149 -14.64 16.93 -8.93
CA LEU A 149 -13.31 17.51 -9.17
C LEU A 149 -12.38 16.59 -9.98
N MET A 150 -12.73 15.31 -10.12
CA MET A 150 -11.93 14.35 -10.88
C MET A 150 -12.27 14.37 -12.36
N ASN A 151 -11.29 14.61 -13.23
CA ASN A 151 -11.46 14.55 -14.69
C ASN A 151 -11.69 13.09 -15.15
N ASN A 152 -10.92 12.14 -14.63
CA ASN A 152 -11.17 10.70 -14.81
C ASN A 152 -11.98 10.21 -13.61
N LYS A 153 -13.27 9.99 -13.82
CA LYS A 153 -14.14 9.39 -12.81
C LYS A 153 -13.85 7.88 -12.69
N PRO A 154 -13.69 7.34 -11.47
CA PRO A 154 -13.38 5.93 -11.29
C PRO A 154 -14.39 5.00 -11.95
N ASN A 155 -13.92 3.88 -12.50
CA ASN A 155 -14.78 2.83 -13.01
C ASN A 155 -15.46 2.06 -11.85
N ILE A 156 -14.74 1.94 -10.74
CA ILE A 156 -15.18 1.28 -9.51
C ILE A 156 -14.84 2.17 -8.33
N ILE A 157 -15.79 2.30 -7.39
CA ILE A 157 -15.59 2.94 -6.09
C ILE A 157 -15.99 1.94 -5.02
N ALA A 158 -15.00 1.40 -4.30
CA ALA A 158 -15.19 0.49 -3.19
C ALA A 158 -15.14 1.29 -1.88
N ILE A 159 -16.10 1.12 -1.03
CA ILE A 159 -16.21 1.86 0.24
C ILE A 159 -16.39 0.89 1.38
N SER A 160 -15.60 1.04 2.42
CA SER A 160 -15.73 0.33 3.68
C SER A 160 -16.25 1.26 4.79
N GLU A 161 -16.75 0.68 5.88
CA GLU A 161 -17.45 1.37 6.98
C GLU A 161 -18.61 2.25 6.52
N THR A 162 -19.46 1.71 5.67
CA THR A 162 -20.63 2.44 5.17
C THR A 162 -21.64 2.79 6.26
N ARG A 163 -21.71 1.99 7.32
CA ARG A 163 -22.71 2.06 8.41
C ARG A 163 -24.14 2.04 7.90
N LEU A 164 -24.36 1.46 6.73
CA LEU A 164 -25.72 1.25 6.21
C LEU A 164 -26.41 0.15 7.01
N ASN A 165 -27.68 0.38 7.29
CA ASN A 165 -28.55 -0.56 7.95
C ASN A 165 -29.76 -0.83 7.05
N CYS A 166 -30.07 -2.10 6.79
CA CYS A 166 -31.14 -2.55 5.91
C CYS A 166 -32.54 -1.96 6.27
N ASN A 167 -32.71 -1.50 7.51
CA ASN A 167 -33.99 -1.01 8.02
C ASN A 167 -34.20 0.50 7.87
N ILE A 168 -33.16 1.30 7.53
CA ILE A 168 -33.22 2.77 7.69
C ILE A 168 -32.86 3.51 6.40
N THR A 169 -32.10 2.93 5.48
CA THR A 169 -31.56 3.68 4.33
C THR A 169 -32.32 3.37 3.05
N LEU A 170 -32.96 4.39 2.47
CA LEU A 170 -33.53 4.28 1.13
C LEU A 170 -32.39 4.21 0.10
N ARG A 171 -32.49 3.34 -0.90
CA ARG A 171 -31.48 3.17 -1.97
C ARG A 171 -31.23 4.46 -2.75
N THR A 172 -32.20 5.35 -2.82
CA THR A 172 -32.10 6.67 -3.47
C THR A 172 -31.15 7.60 -2.73
N ASP A 173 -31.05 7.47 -1.42
CA ASP A 173 -30.29 8.38 -0.56
C ASP A 173 -28.76 8.20 -0.70
N ILE A 174 -28.33 7.03 -1.21
CA ILE A 174 -26.93 6.70 -1.42
C ILE A 174 -26.54 6.62 -2.89
N ALA A 175 -27.42 7.02 -3.80
CA ALA A 175 -27.16 6.95 -5.23
C ALA A 175 -26.09 7.96 -5.68
N LEU A 176 -25.19 7.49 -6.55
CA LEU A 176 -24.22 8.33 -7.27
C LEU A 176 -24.60 8.37 -8.75
N ASN A 177 -24.66 9.58 -9.32
CA ASN A 177 -25.00 9.73 -10.73
C ASN A 177 -23.98 9.05 -11.64
N GLY A 178 -24.44 8.22 -12.56
CA GLY A 178 -23.61 7.44 -13.47
C GLY A 178 -23.06 6.13 -12.87
N TYR A 179 -23.55 5.72 -11.70
CA TYR A 179 -23.16 4.47 -11.05
C TYR A 179 -24.37 3.64 -10.64
N VAL A 180 -24.22 2.33 -10.72
CA VAL A 180 -25.02 1.35 -10.02
C VAL A 180 -24.20 0.80 -8.86
N PHE A 181 -24.84 0.17 -7.86
CA PHE A 181 -24.09 -0.31 -6.71
C PHE A 181 -24.57 -1.67 -6.21
N LYS A 182 -23.68 -2.36 -5.50
CA LYS A 182 -23.94 -3.56 -4.68
C LYS A 182 -23.35 -3.34 -3.31
N HIS A 183 -24.04 -3.78 -2.26
CA HIS A 183 -23.60 -3.56 -0.89
C HIS A 183 -23.86 -4.79 -0.01
N THR A 184 -23.14 -4.84 1.07
CA THR A 184 -23.36 -5.76 2.20
C THR A 184 -23.49 -4.90 3.44
N ASP A 185 -24.66 -4.88 4.03
CA ASP A 185 -24.95 -4.07 5.21
C ASP A 185 -24.34 -4.71 6.44
N SER A 186 -23.90 -3.87 7.37
CA SER A 186 -23.53 -4.35 8.69
C SER A 186 -24.76 -4.53 9.57
N HIS A 187 -24.78 -5.59 10.37
CA HIS A 187 -25.80 -5.76 11.43
C HIS A 187 -25.51 -4.91 12.69
N SER A 188 -24.33 -4.32 12.76
CA SER A 188 -23.93 -3.37 13.80
C SER A 188 -23.94 -1.95 13.25
N ASN A 189 -23.90 -0.95 14.15
CA ASN A 189 -23.73 0.44 13.73
C ASN A 189 -22.31 0.76 13.23
N LYS A 190 -21.50 -0.26 12.97
CA LYS A 190 -20.12 -0.15 12.47
C LYS A 190 -19.92 -1.18 11.38
N GLY A 191 -19.16 -0.83 10.34
CA GLY A 191 -18.86 -1.72 9.22
C GLY A 191 -19.77 -1.50 8.01
N GLY A 192 -19.96 -2.55 7.22
CA GLY A 192 -20.63 -2.52 5.92
C GLY A 192 -19.71 -2.15 4.77
N THR A 193 -19.96 -2.74 3.61
CA THR A 193 -19.21 -2.48 2.38
C THR A 193 -20.13 -2.17 1.21
N ILE A 194 -19.71 -1.32 0.30
CA ILE A 194 -20.42 -1.02 -0.95
C ILE A 194 -19.44 -0.90 -2.11
N VAL A 195 -19.87 -1.36 -3.27
CA VAL A 195 -19.13 -1.19 -4.52
C VAL A 195 -20.03 -0.46 -5.51
N TYR A 196 -19.65 0.77 -5.86
CA TYR A 196 -20.25 1.50 -6.96
C TYR A 196 -19.53 1.13 -8.25
N ILE A 197 -20.32 0.85 -9.27
CA ILE A 197 -19.91 0.36 -10.58
C ILE A 197 -20.39 1.34 -11.62
N LYS A 198 -19.51 1.88 -12.46
CA LYS A 198 -19.89 2.77 -13.53
C LYS A 198 -20.95 2.12 -14.43
N SER A 199 -22.05 2.80 -14.68
CA SER A 199 -23.28 2.22 -15.29
C SER A 199 -23.06 1.60 -16.66
N GLU A 200 -21.98 1.98 -17.37
CA GLU A 200 -21.59 1.44 -18.67
C GLU A 200 -20.92 0.05 -18.61
N LEU A 201 -20.55 -0.41 -17.42
CA LEU A 201 -19.85 -1.67 -17.25
C LEU A 201 -20.83 -2.83 -17.06
N ASN A 202 -20.60 -3.91 -17.79
CA ASN A 202 -21.30 -5.16 -17.57
C ASN A 202 -20.65 -5.92 -16.39
N TYR A 203 -21.45 -6.39 -15.45
CA TYR A 203 -20.97 -7.10 -14.28
C TYR A 203 -21.94 -8.16 -13.77
N ASN A 204 -21.41 -9.13 -13.01
CA ASN A 204 -22.18 -10.08 -12.22
C ASN A 204 -21.89 -9.88 -10.73
N LEU A 205 -22.91 -10.07 -9.88
CA LEU A 205 -22.70 -10.17 -8.43
C LEU A 205 -22.11 -11.55 -8.12
N ARG A 206 -21.04 -11.59 -7.30
CA ARG A 206 -20.38 -12.83 -6.87
C ARG A 206 -20.76 -13.14 -5.42
N SER A 207 -22.03 -13.54 -5.24
CA SER A 207 -22.55 -13.90 -3.92
C SER A 207 -21.83 -15.11 -3.29
N ASP A 208 -21.23 -15.97 -4.09
CA ASP A 208 -20.42 -17.12 -3.69
C ASP A 208 -19.10 -16.76 -2.99
N LEU A 209 -18.62 -15.51 -3.21
CA LEU A 209 -17.40 -14.97 -2.60
C LEU A 209 -17.70 -14.01 -1.43
N ILE A 210 -18.96 -13.60 -1.25
CA ILE A 210 -19.33 -12.68 -0.17
C ILE A 210 -19.14 -13.38 1.18
N ILE A 211 -18.40 -12.72 2.07
CA ILE A 211 -18.25 -13.11 3.46
C ILE A 211 -18.98 -12.07 4.29
N GLN A 212 -19.87 -12.53 5.14
CA GLN A 212 -20.59 -11.68 6.08
C GLN A 212 -20.55 -12.32 7.46
N ASN A 213 -19.55 -11.91 8.24
CA ASN A 213 -19.50 -12.20 9.67
C ASN A 213 -19.55 -10.87 10.42
N ASN A 214 -20.68 -10.58 11.00
CA ASN A 214 -21.06 -9.28 11.57
C ASN A 214 -20.16 -8.72 12.66
N LYS A 215 -19.24 -9.54 13.17
CA LYS A 215 -18.29 -9.12 14.22
C LYS A 215 -16.86 -9.06 13.75
N GLU A 216 -16.57 -9.59 12.58
CA GLU A 216 -15.21 -9.85 12.15
C GLU A 216 -14.91 -9.30 10.76
N LEU A 217 -15.79 -9.57 9.79
CA LEU A 217 -15.52 -9.21 8.39
C LEU A 217 -16.83 -9.05 7.60
N GLU A 218 -16.87 -8.01 6.79
CA GLU A 218 -17.87 -7.86 5.72
C GLU A 218 -17.19 -7.66 4.37
N SER A 219 -17.83 -8.17 3.32
CA SER A 219 -17.30 -8.02 1.97
C SER A 219 -18.40 -7.95 0.92
N THR A 220 -18.08 -7.28 -0.19
CA THR A 220 -18.94 -7.23 -1.40
C THR A 220 -18.09 -7.57 -2.61
N PHE A 221 -18.51 -8.56 -3.41
CA PHE A 221 -17.78 -9.01 -4.58
C PHE A 221 -18.61 -8.89 -5.86
N ILE A 222 -17.97 -8.42 -6.91
CA ILE A 222 -18.52 -8.37 -8.27
C ILE A 222 -17.49 -8.93 -9.27
N GLU A 223 -17.98 -9.34 -10.42
CA GLU A 223 -17.15 -9.70 -11.56
C GLU A 223 -17.46 -8.79 -12.74
N ILE A 224 -16.48 -8.01 -13.20
CA ILE A 224 -16.60 -7.17 -14.39
C ILE A 224 -16.37 -8.05 -15.62
N LEU A 225 -17.33 -8.02 -16.55
CA LEU A 225 -17.30 -8.81 -17.77
C LEU A 225 -16.61 -8.01 -18.87
N LEU A 226 -15.52 -8.54 -19.43
CA LEU A 226 -14.73 -7.92 -20.47
C LEU A 226 -14.74 -8.78 -21.73
N PRO A 227 -15.39 -8.37 -22.83
CA PRO A 227 -15.58 -9.21 -24.01
C PRO A 227 -14.30 -9.72 -24.67
N SER A 228 -13.21 -8.95 -24.57
CA SER A 228 -11.93 -9.24 -25.26
C SER A 228 -10.76 -9.49 -24.31
N GLU A 229 -11.00 -9.53 -23.01
CA GLU A 229 -9.98 -9.64 -21.97
C GLU A 229 -10.43 -10.60 -20.88
N LYS A 230 -9.52 -10.99 -19.99
CA LYS A 230 -9.91 -11.71 -18.77
C LYS A 230 -10.83 -10.84 -17.93
N ASN A 231 -11.94 -11.43 -17.46
CA ASN A 231 -12.80 -10.78 -16.50
C ASN A 231 -12.02 -10.38 -15.25
N ILE A 232 -12.53 -9.37 -14.55
CA ILE A 232 -11.91 -8.86 -13.33
C ILE A 232 -12.86 -9.10 -12.17
N ILE A 233 -12.41 -9.87 -11.17
CA ILE A 233 -13.11 -9.98 -9.89
C ILE A 233 -12.67 -8.81 -9.03
N VAL A 234 -13.62 -8.05 -8.54
CA VAL A 234 -13.42 -6.92 -7.64
C VAL A 234 -14.07 -7.22 -6.31
N GLY A 235 -13.28 -7.19 -5.25
CA GLY A 235 -13.75 -7.39 -3.87
C GLY A 235 -13.50 -6.14 -3.02
N CYS A 236 -14.54 -5.67 -2.33
CA CYS A 236 -14.42 -4.70 -1.24
C CYS A 236 -14.48 -5.45 0.08
N ILE A 237 -13.45 -5.29 0.92
CA ILE A 237 -13.29 -6.02 2.19
C ILE A 237 -13.18 -5.01 3.33
N TYR A 238 -13.90 -5.25 4.41
CA TYR A 238 -13.74 -4.55 5.67
C TYR A 238 -13.50 -5.57 6.80
N CYS A 239 -12.35 -5.48 7.45
CA CYS A 239 -12.01 -6.27 8.62
C CYS A 239 -12.17 -5.43 9.89
N HIS A 240 -12.91 -5.93 10.87
CA HIS A 240 -13.08 -5.23 12.14
C HIS A 240 -11.77 -5.22 12.96
N PRO A 241 -11.45 -4.11 13.66
CA PRO A 241 -10.17 -3.97 14.38
C PRO A 241 -10.01 -4.89 15.60
N CYS A 242 -11.08 -5.55 16.02
CA CYS A 242 -11.07 -6.47 17.18
C CYS A 242 -10.56 -7.88 16.85
N MET A 243 -10.36 -8.19 15.57
CA MET A 243 -9.94 -9.50 15.12
C MET A 243 -8.44 -9.70 15.26
N SER A 244 -7.99 -10.88 15.69
CA SER A 244 -6.58 -11.23 15.63
C SER A 244 -6.14 -11.46 14.17
N THR A 245 -4.99 -10.95 13.79
CA THR A 245 -4.48 -11.08 12.41
C THR A 245 -4.30 -12.54 12.00
N SER A 246 -3.86 -13.40 12.92
CA SER A 246 -3.66 -14.82 12.66
C SER A 246 -4.97 -15.55 12.38
N GLU A 247 -6.01 -15.30 13.17
CA GLU A 247 -7.34 -15.89 12.99
C GLU A 247 -8.00 -15.41 11.69
N PHE A 248 -7.92 -14.13 11.40
CA PHE A 248 -8.36 -13.55 10.14
C PHE A 248 -7.70 -14.20 8.92
N ASN A 249 -6.38 -14.38 8.96
CA ASN A 249 -5.65 -15.00 7.87
C ASN A 249 -6.07 -16.43 7.60
N ILE A 250 -6.16 -17.25 8.65
CA ILE A 250 -6.44 -18.68 8.51
C ILE A 250 -7.91 -18.91 8.14
N THR A 251 -8.84 -18.25 8.83
CA THR A 251 -10.27 -18.56 8.71
C THR A 251 -10.91 -17.98 7.47
N TYR A 252 -10.55 -16.75 7.10
CA TYR A 252 -11.27 -16.03 6.05
C TYR A 252 -10.44 -15.79 4.79
N ILE A 253 -9.26 -15.22 4.94
CA ILE A 253 -8.46 -14.83 3.76
C ILE A 253 -7.99 -16.07 3.01
N GLN A 254 -7.45 -17.07 3.67
CA GLN A 254 -7.01 -18.30 2.99
C GLN A 254 -8.17 -18.98 2.25
N THR A 255 -9.31 -19.15 2.90
CA THR A 255 -10.49 -19.75 2.27
C THR A 255 -10.97 -18.95 1.05
N LEU A 256 -10.93 -17.63 1.12
CA LEU A 256 -11.26 -16.76 0.00
C LEU A 256 -10.25 -16.93 -1.15
N LEU A 257 -8.93 -16.89 -0.82
CA LEU A 257 -7.86 -17.01 -1.80
C LEU A 257 -7.85 -18.37 -2.49
N ASP A 258 -8.14 -19.44 -1.77
CA ASP A 258 -8.31 -20.78 -2.34
C ASP A 258 -9.41 -20.79 -3.42
N LYS A 259 -10.58 -20.21 -3.13
CA LYS A 259 -11.65 -20.07 -4.12
C LYS A 259 -11.22 -19.23 -5.32
N LEU A 260 -10.60 -18.08 -5.07
CA LEU A 260 -10.15 -17.17 -6.13
C LEU A 260 -9.06 -17.78 -7.00
N SER A 261 -8.20 -18.63 -6.44
CA SER A 261 -7.09 -19.26 -7.17
C SER A 261 -7.56 -20.27 -8.23
N LEU A 262 -8.75 -20.85 -8.04
CA LEU A 262 -9.37 -21.76 -9.00
C LEU A 262 -9.89 -21.02 -10.24
N GLU A 263 -10.05 -19.70 -10.15
CA GLU A 263 -10.51 -18.87 -11.25
C GLU A 263 -9.35 -18.26 -12.03
N ASN A 264 -9.31 -18.48 -13.31
CA ASN A 264 -8.27 -17.88 -14.18
C ASN A 264 -8.63 -16.43 -14.56
N LYS A 265 -8.88 -15.58 -13.57
CA LYS A 265 -9.33 -14.19 -13.73
C LYS A 265 -8.35 -13.21 -13.12
N ASN A 266 -8.47 -11.96 -13.54
CA ASN A 266 -7.81 -10.85 -12.87
C ASN A 266 -8.54 -10.53 -11.57
N ILE A 267 -7.80 -10.21 -10.51
CA ILE A 267 -8.36 -9.96 -9.18
C ILE A 267 -7.88 -8.59 -8.69
N VAL A 268 -8.82 -7.82 -8.16
CA VAL A 268 -8.57 -6.56 -7.46
C VAL A 268 -9.30 -6.62 -6.12
N LEU A 269 -8.57 -6.70 -5.03
CA LEU A 269 -9.12 -6.64 -3.67
C LEU A 269 -8.81 -5.27 -3.08
N LEU A 270 -9.85 -4.53 -2.74
CA LEU A 270 -9.75 -3.21 -2.12
C LEU A 270 -10.38 -3.28 -0.72
N GLY A 271 -9.82 -2.56 0.23
CA GLY A 271 -10.45 -2.55 1.55
C GLY A 271 -9.60 -1.99 2.66
N ASP A 272 -10.24 -1.88 3.83
CA ASP A 272 -9.59 -1.70 5.11
C ASP A 272 -9.44 -3.06 5.77
N PHE A 273 -8.21 -3.54 5.80
CA PHE A 273 -7.86 -4.83 6.39
C PHE A 273 -7.57 -4.73 7.89
N ASN A 274 -7.47 -3.50 8.44
CA ASN A 274 -7.07 -3.22 9.82
C ASN A 274 -5.73 -3.87 10.23
N ILE A 275 -4.90 -4.26 9.25
CA ILE A 275 -3.56 -4.82 9.40
C ILE A 275 -2.54 -3.78 8.96
N ASN A 276 -1.75 -3.27 9.90
CA ASN A 276 -0.77 -2.23 9.59
C ASN A 276 0.47 -2.79 8.89
N LEU A 277 0.51 -2.73 7.56
CA LEU A 277 1.62 -3.26 6.75
C LEU A 277 2.96 -2.55 6.99
N LEU A 278 2.98 -1.37 7.63
CA LEU A 278 4.24 -0.75 8.05
C LEU A 278 4.99 -1.55 9.13
N LYS A 279 4.31 -2.50 9.77
CA LYS A 279 4.92 -3.38 10.79
C LYS A 279 5.43 -4.72 10.22
N TYR A 280 5.55 -4.82 8.89
CA TYR A 280 5.96 -6.05 8.21
C TYR A 280 7.24 -6.66 8.81
N ASP A 281 8.29 -5.85 9.00
CA ASP A 281 9.59 -6.32 9.53
C ASP A 281 9.60 -6.55 11.06
N SER A 282 8.56 -6.14 11.78
CA SER A 282 8.52 -6.14 13.24
C SER A 282 7.39 -6.96 13.86
N CYS A 283 6.48 -7.50 13.06
CA CYS A 283 5.33 -8.26 13.51
C CYS A 283 5.08 -9.47 12.62
N ASN A 284 5.30 -10.67 13.17
CA ASN A 284 5.16 -11.93 12.42
C ASN A 284 3.76 -12.12 11.83
N ASP A 285 2.70 -11.69 12.51
CA ASP A 285 1.34 -11.82 12.00
C ASP A 285 1.13 -10.98 10.73
N VAL A 286 1.72 -9.78 10.69
CA VAL A 286 1.67 -8.91 9.50
C VAL A 286 2.49 -9.50 8.36
N SER A 287 3.68 -10.04 8.66
CA SER A 287 4.50 -10.75 7.69
C SER A 287 3.76 -11.96 7.11
N ASN A 288 3.18 -12.80 7.96
CA ASN A 288 2.41 -13.98 7.54
C ASN A 288 1.21 -13.61 6.65
N PHE A 289 0.50 -12.51 6.97
CA PHE A 289 -0.58 -12.01 6.12
C PHE A 289 -0.07 -11.62 4.73
N LEU A 290 0.99 -10.85 4.68
CA LEU A 290 1.54 -10.38 3.41
C LEU A 290 2.13 -11.53 2.58
N ASP A 291 2.81 -12.48 3.24
CA ASP A 291 3.34 -13.68 2.59
C ASP A 291 2.22 -14.58 2.07
N LEU A 292 1.11 -14.70 2.80
CA LEU A 292 -0.09 -15.40 2.33
C LEU A 292 -0.65 -14.73 1.07
N MET A 293 -0.87 -13.42 1.07
CA MET A 293 -1.36 -12.68 -0.11
C MET A 293 -0.42 -12.87 -1.32
N CYS A 294 0.90 -12.74 -1.09
CA CYS A 294 1.91 -12.92 -2.13
C CYS A 294 1.97 -14.35 -2.67
N SER A 295 1.73 -15.37 -1.84
CA SER A 295 1.71 -16.78 -2.28
C SER A 295 0.61 -17.05 -3.31
N PHE A 296 -0.48 -16.29 -3.27
CA PHE A 296 -1.54 -16.28 -4.28
C PHE A 296 -1.35 -15.23 -5.39
N SER A 297 -0.13 -14.67 -5.49
CA SER A 297 0.22 -13.63 -6.46
C SER A 297 -0.58 -12.33 -6.31
N LEU A 298 -1.09 -12.04 -5.14
CA LEU A 298 -1.77 -10.78 -4.81
C LEU A 298 -0.76 -9.81 -4.16
N PHE A 299 -0.44 -8.74 -4.87
CA PHE A 299 0.55 -7.75 -4.46
C PHE A 299 -0.11 -6.44 -4.06
N PRO A 300 0.28 -5.83 -2.93
CA PRO A 300 -0.23 -4.53 -2.50
C PRO A 300 0.30 -3.42 -3.40
N LEU A 301 -0.55 -2.52 -3.84
CA LEU A 301 -0.18 -1.36 -4.65
C LEU A 301 -0.16 -0.05 -3.85
N ILE A 302 -0.65 -0.05 -2.63
CA ILE A 302 -0.56 1.08 -1.71
C ILE A 302 0.55 0.77 -0.71
N THR A 303 1.59 1.60 -0.72
CA THR A 303 2.80 1.43 0.11
C THR A 303 3.04 2.61 1.06
N GLN A 304 2.20 3.64 0.96
CA GLN A 304 2.24 4.82 1.81
C GLN A 304 1.12 4.78 2.87
N PRO A 305 1.33 5.35 4.07
CA PRO A 305 0.30 5.45 5.10
C PRO A 305 -1.05 5.93 4.57
N THR A 306 -2.12 5.25 4.94
CA THR A 306 -3.51 5.56 4.53
C THR A 306 -4.31 6.23 5.62
N ARG A 307 -3.92 6.05 6.89
CA ARG A 307 -4.50 6.73 8.04
C ARG A 307 -3.41 7.47 8.80
N ILE A 308 -3.54 8.79 8.86
CA ILE A 308 -2.55 9.67 9.49
C ILE A 308 -3.25 10.47 10.58
N THR A 309 -2.78 10.29 11.81
CA THR A 309 -3.25 11.04 12.96
C THR A 309 -2.08 11.82 13.59
N PRO A 310 -2.35 12.78 14.47
CA PRO A 310 -1.28 13.46 15.21
C PRO A 310 -0.33 12.53 15.97
N LYS A 311 -0.75 11.31 16.26
CA LYS A 311 -0.01 10.37 17.12
C LYS A 311 0.51 9.14 16.39
N SER A 312 -0.01 8.85 15.18
CA SER A 312 0.31 7.61 14.49
C SER A 312 0.12 7.73 12.97
N LYS A 313 0.91 6.94 12.25
CA LYS A 313 0.73 6.70 10.81
C LYS A 313 0.56 5.20 10.63
N THR A 314 -0.48 4.78 9.91
CA THR A 314 -0.76 3.37 9.66
C THR A 314 -1.10 3.15 8.19
N LEU A 315 -0.72 1.99 7.67
CA LEU A 315 -1.06 1.49 6.35
C LEU A 315 -1.99 0.29 6.53
N ILE A 316 -3.28 0.57 6.75
CA ILE A 316 -4.30 -0.44 7.05
C ILE A 316 -5.28 -0.66 5.89
N ASP A 317 -5.40 0.33 5.01
CA ASP A 317 -6.14 0.21 3.77
C ASP A 317 -5.20 -0.18 2.63
N ASN A 318 -5.64 -1.05 1.74
CA ASN A 318 -4.82 -1.42 0.59
C ASN A 318 -5.66 -1.83 -0.64
N ILE A 319 -4.96 -1.90 -1.77
CA ILE A 319 -5.47 -2.43 -3.02
C ILE A 319 -4.49 -3.50 -3.49
N PHE A 320 -4.91 -4.77 -3.42
CA PHE A 320 -4.13 -5.92 -3.86
C PHE A 320 -4.57 -6.35 -5.25
N VAL A 321 -3.61 -6.69 -6.11
CA VAL A 321 -3.87 -7.17 -7.47
C VAL A 321 -3.01 -8.40 -7.79
N ASN A 322 -3.53 -9.31 -8.65
CA ASN A 322 -2.79 -10.48 -9.13
C ASN A 322 -2.26 -10.32 -10.56
N PHE A 323 -2.33 -9.13 -11.10
CA PHE A 323 -1.84 -8.83 -12.44
C PHE A 323 -1.11 -7.49 -12.44
N HIS A 324 -0.20 -7.36 -13.39
CA HIS A 324 0.55 -6.12 -13.57
C HIS A 324 0.29 -5.57 -14.97
N THR A 325 0.11 -4.26 -15.07
CA THR A 325 0.02 -3.54 -16.33
C THR A 325 1.09 -2.44 -16.31
N PRO A 326 1.96 -2.36 -17.33
CA PRO A 326 2.95 -1.29 -17.42
C PRO A 326 2.30 0.09 -17.29
N ASN A 327 3.00 1.00 -16.60
CA ASN A 327 2.51 2.35 -16.29
C ASN A 327 1.25 2.41 -15.40
N THR A 328 0.96 1.34 -14.65
CA THR A 328 -0.03 1.40 -13.56
C THR A 328 0.39 2.48 -12.57
N LYS A 329 -0.56 3.31 -12.19
CA LYS A 329 -0.37 4.33 -11.16
C LYS A 329 -1.18 3.98 -9.93
N SER A 330 -0.58 4.19 -8.76
CA SER A 330 -1.24 3.99 -7.48
C SER A 330 -0.92 5.14 -6.53
N GLY A 331 -1.77 5.38 -5.57
CA GLY A 331 -1.51 6.40 -4.57
C GLY A 331 -2.67 6.68 -3.65
N ASN A 332 -2.41 7.62 -2.75
CA ASN A 332 -3.39 8.16 -1.82
C ASN A 332 -3.74 9.59 -2.24
N LEU A 333 -5.04 9.91 -2.33
CA LEU A 333 -5.49 11.28 -2.47
C LEU A 333 -5.49 11.95 -1.10
N THR A 334 -4.91 13.15 -1.02
CA THR A 334 -4.82 13.95 0.21
C THR A 334 -6.13 14.67 0.51
N VAL A 335 -7.25 14.02 0.25
CA VAL A 335 -8.60 14.54 0.53
C VAL A 335 -9.11 13.87 1.79
N CYS A 336 -9.49 14.67 2.77
CA CYS A 336 -10.08 14.19 4.01
C CYS A 336 -11.59 14.04 3.83
N LEU A 337 -12.06 12.84 3.45
CA LEU A 337 -13.48 12.50 3.53
C LEU A 337 -13.85 12.05 4.95
N ALA A 338 -12.93 11.30 5.60
CA ALA A 338 -13.01 10.85 6.98
C ALA A 338 -11.60 10.88 7.58
N ASP A 339 -11.28 10.02 8.54
CA ASP A 339 -9.93 9.90 9.11
C ASP A 339 -8.98 8.99 8.29
N HIS A 340 -9.45 8.44 7.17
CA HIS A 340 -8.67 7.71 6.18
C HIS A 340 -8.51 8.52 4.89
N LEU A 341 -7.36 8.40 4.26
CA LEU A 341 -7.13 8.92 2.91
C LEU A 341 -7.85 8.04 1.89
N VAL A 342 -8.07 8.57 0.70
CA VAL A 342 -8.67 7.84 -0.42
C VAL A 342 -7.57 7.17 -1.23
N GLN A 343 -7.61 5.85 -1.41
CA GLN A 343 -6.65 5.09 -2.21
C GLN A 343 -7.15 4.95 -3.64
N PHE A 344 -6.23 4.93 -4.60
CA PHE A 344 -6.57 4.63 -5.98
C PHE A 344 -5.50 3.80 -6.68
N ILE A 345 -5.95 3.04 -7.68
CA ILE A 345 -5.11 2.47 -8.72
C ILE A 345 -5.69 2.87 -10.08
N SER A 346 -4.82 3.07 -11.05
CA SER A 346 -5.22 3.43 -12.41
C SER A 346 -4.40 2.65 -13.42
N PHE A 347 -5.09 1.89 -14.27
CA PHE A 347 -4.51 1.13 -15.36
C PHE A 347 -4.67 1.92 -16.66
N PRO A 348 -3.61 2.10 -17.46
CA PRO A 348 -3.69 2.82 -18.72
C PRO A 348 -4.63 2.10 -19.69
N SER A 349 -5.36 2.86 -20.50
CA SER A 349 -6.15 2.30 -21.61
C SER A 349 -5.24 1.61 -22.62
N LYS A 350 -5.65 0.45 -23.13
CA LYS A 350 -4.85 -0.42 -24.02
C LYS A 350 -4.56 0.12 -25.42
N ASN A 351 -4.81 1.37 -25.73
CA ASN A 351 -4.40 1.97 -27.00
C ASN A 351 -2.89 2.20 -27.16
N LEU A 352 -2.08 1.75 -26.19
CA LEU A 352 -0.64 1.67 -26.36
C LEU A 352 -0.32 0.52 -27.31
N LYS A 353 0.24 0.83 -28.47
CA LYS A 353 0.86 -0.14 -29.40
C LYS A 353 1.62 -1.16 -28.55
N GLN A 354 1.32 -2.46 -28.71
CA GLN A 354 1.98 -3.54 -28.00
C GLN A 354 3.50 -3.32 -28.06
N SER A 355 4.09 -2.82 -27.02
CA SER A 355 5.54 -2.82 -26.89
C SER A 355 5.95 -4.28 -26.70
N HIS A 356 6.80 -4.77 -27.56
CA HIS A 356 7.39 -6.10 -27.41
C HIS A 356 8.23 -6.09 -26.14
N PHE A 357 7.75 -6.73 -25.07
CA PHE A 357 8.52 -6.89 -23.85
C PHE A 357 9.74 -7.77 -24.14
N LYS A 358 10.91 -7.21 -23.85
CA LYS A 358 12.16 -7.96 -23.85
C LYS A 358 12.29 -8.63 -22.49
N LEU A 359 11.92 -9.90 -22.41
CA LEU A 359 12.09 -10.71 -21.21
C LEU A 359 13.51 -11.27 -21.18
N TYR A 360 14.30 -10.84 -20.20
CA TYR A 360 15.58 -11.47 -19.89
C TYR A 360 15.32 -12.66 -18.95
N ARG A 361 15.60 -13.86 -19.43
CA ARG A 361 15.50 -15.09 -18.62
C ARG A 361 16.70 -15.96 -18.81
N ARG A 362 17.04 -16.75 -17.79
CA ARG A 362 18.08 -17.76 -17.91
C ARG A 362 17.71 -18.79 -18.96
N CYS A 363 18.68 -19.13 -19.79
CA CYS A 363 18.52 -20.10 -20.86
C CYS A 363 19.16 -21.43 -20.45
N PHE A 364 18.33 -22.40 -20.08
CA PHE A 364 18.76 -23.76 -19.72
C PHE A 364 18.82 -24.72 -20.93
N LYS A 365 18.70 -24.24 -22.17
CA LYS A 365 18.64 -25.10 -23.35
C LYS A 365 19.90 -25.96 -23.52
N ASN A 366 21.05 -25.41 -23.17
CA ASN A 366 22.36 -26.09 -23.29
C ASN A 366 22.98 -26.26 -21.90
N PHE A 367 22.16 -26.35 -20.85
CA PHE A 367 22.64 -26.57 -19.49
C PHE A 367 23.16 -28.01 -19.34
N ASP A 368 24.46 -28.15 -19.01
CA ASP A 368 25.08 -29.41 -18.69
C ASP A 368 25.24 -29.53 -17.15
N GLU A 369 24.41 -30.38 -16.59
CA GLU A 369 24.37 -30.60 -15.15
C GLU A 369 25.73 -31.12 -14.62
N LYS A 370 26.42 -32.01 -15.38
CA LYS A 370 27.71 -32.59 -14.95
C LYS A 370 28.79 -31.52 -14.87
N SER A 371 28.87 -30.66 -15.88
CA SER A 371 29.78 -29.51 -15.92
C SER A 371 29.47 -28.53 -14.82
N PHE A 372 28.21 -28.20 -14.60
CA PHE A 372 27.79 -27.31 -13.53
C PHE A 372 28.14 -27.82 -12.14
N LEU A 373 27.89 -29.14 -11.87
CA LEU A 373 28.24 -29.79 -10.60
C LEU A 373 29.74 -29.88 -10.39
N LYS A 374 30.53 -30.03 -11.46
CA LYS A 374 31.97 -29.96 -11.39
C LYS A 374 32.44 -28.59 -10.93
N ASP A 375 32.04 -27.52 -11.63
CA ASP A 375 32.46 -26.16 -11.31
C ASP A 375 31.94 -25.71 -9.94
N LEU A 376 30.75 -26.19 -9.53
CA LEU A 376 30.20 -25.97 -8.20
C LEU A 376 31.10 -26.59 -7.10
N LYS A 377 31.64 -27.79 -7.34
CA LYS A 377 32.55 -28.46 -6.41
C LYS A 377 33.94 -27.83 -6.38
N GLU A 378 34.42 -27.32 -7.51
CA GLU A 378 35.73 -26.68 -7.65
C GLU A 378 35.71 -25.19 -7.14
N THR A 379 34.56 -24.66 -6.85
CA THR A 379 34.42 -23.30 -6.29
C THR A 379 34.94 -23.27 -4.86
N ASP A 380 35.84 -22.32 -4.57
CA ASP A 380 36.38 -22.13 -3.22
C ASP A 380 35.37 -21.49 -2.27
N TRP A 381 34.49 -22.33 -1.71
CA TRP A 381 33.50 -21.93 -0.71
C TRP A 381 34.09 -21.52 0.63
N LEU A 382 35.32 -21.98 0.94
CA LEU A 382 35.97 -21.68 2.21
C LEU A 382 36.43 -20.25 2.29
N SER A 383 36.87 -19.64 1.16
CA SER A 383 37.22 -18.22 1.09
C SER A 383 36.05 -17.27 1.32
N ILE A 384 34.83 -17.78 1.11
CA ILE A 384 33.60 -17.01 1.31
C ILE A 384 33.23 -16.92 2.79
N ASN A 385 33.60 -17.93 3.58
CA ASN A 385 33.25 -18.05 5.00
C ASN A 385 34.40 -17.67 5.93
N HIS A 386 35.15 -16.64 5.61
CA HIS A 386 36.26 -16.19 6.45
C HIS A 386 35.73 -15.65 7.80
N LEU A 387 36.34 -16.09 8.91
CA LEU A 387 35.98 -15.75 10.29
C LEU A 387 35.86 -14.22 10.59
N ASN A 388 36.40 -13.36 9.70
CA ASN A 388 36.43 -11.92 9.84
C ASN A 388 35.28 -11.17 9.08
N TYR A 389 34.37 -11.89 8.41
CA TYR A 389 33.28 -11.25 7.70
C TYR A 389 31.99 -11.28 8.53
N CYS A 390 31.25 -10.16 8.50
CA CYS A 390 29.88 -10.18 9.00
C CYS A 390 29.00 -11.08 8.11
N VAL A 391 27.93 -11.61 8.67
CA VAL A 391 27.01 -12.56 7.99
C VAL A 391 26.54 -11.99 6.63
N ASN A 392 26.23 -10.70 6.57
CA ASN A 392 25.78 -10.03 5.34
C ASN A 392 26.85 -10.09 4.22
N ASN A 393 28.14 -9.88 4.57
CA ASN A 393 29.22 -9.94 3.59
C ASN A 393 29.46 -11.37 3.10
N SER A 394 29.37 -12.35 3.98
CA SER A 394 29.50 -13.76 3.62
C SER A 394 28.35 -14.20 2.71
N THR A 395 27.11 -13.79 3.03
CA THR A 395 25.94 -14.07 2.21
C THR A 395 26.05 -13.40 0.83
N SER A 396 26.47 -12.14 0.77
CA SER A 396 26.67 -11.44 -0.51
C SER A 396 27.71 -12.15 -1.38
N LYS A 397 28.86 -12.50 -0.84
CA LYS A 397 29.90 -13.24 -1.57
C LYS A 397 29.44 -14.62 -2.05
N PHE A 398 28.69 -15.34 -1.21
CA PHE A 398 28.08 -16.61 -1.59
C PHE A 398 27.13 -16.45 -2.79
N LEU A 399 26.20 -15.48 -2.71
CA LEU A 399 25.26 -15.21 -3.78
C LEU A 399 25.97 -14.76 -5.07
N ASP A 400 27.04 -13.96 -4.97
CA ASP A 400 27.82 -13.52 -6.12
C ASP A 400 28.58 -14.67 -6.79
N ALA A 401 29.12 -15.61 -5.99
CA ALA A 401 29.76 -16.81 -6.52
C ALA A 401 28.75 -17.73 -7.22
N LEU A 402 27.61 -17.99 -6.58
CA LEU A 402 26.53 -18.79 -7.17
C LEU A 402 25.96 -18.16 -8.43
N LYS A 403 25.80 -16.83 -8.43
CA LYS A 403 25.33 -16.07 -9.58
C LYS A 403 26.30 -16.20 -10.77
N ARG A 404 27.60 -16.08 -10.54
CA ARG A 404 28.63 -16.26 -11.57
C ARG A 404 28.58 -17.66 -12.18
N LEU A 405 28.45 -18.70 -11.35
CA LEU A 405 28.27 -20.07 -11.84
C LEU A 405 27.03 -20.23 -12.72
N LEU A 406 25.91 -19.69 -12.26
CA LEU A 406 24.66 -19.72 -13.03
C LEU A 406 24.77 -18.89 -14.32
N ASP A 407 25.52 -17.79 -14.34
CA ASP A 407 25.71 -16.97 -15.54
C ASP A 407 26.56 -17.69 -16.59
N SER A 408 27.54 -18.53 -16.18
CA SER A 408 28.35 -19.33 -17.11
C SER A 408 27.58 -20.51 -17.71
N HIS A 409 26.78 -21.22 -16.92
CA HIS A 409 26.08 -22.44 -17.36
C HIS A 409 24.67 -22.20 -17.91
N ALA A 410 23.99 -21.15 -17.42
CA ALA A 410 22.64 -20.76 -17.82
C ALA A 410 22.56 -19.24 -18.01
N PRO A 411 23.22 -18.70 -19.05
CA PRO A 411 23.28 -17.26 -19.28
C PRO A 411 21.90 -16.67 -19.53
N PHE A 412 21.74 -15.40 -19.17
CA PHE A 412 20.54 -14.64 -19.49
C PHE A 412 20.44 -14.43 -21.00
N LYS A 413 19.33 -14.80 -21.59
CA LYS A 413 19.00 -14.50 -22.99
C LYS A 413 17.74 -13.67 -23.08
N MET A 414 17.78 -12.70 -23.98
CA MET A 414 16.62 -11.90 -24.33
C MET A 414 15.65 -12.74 -25.18
N SER A 415 14.42 -12.85 -24.71
CA SER A 415 13.35 -13.54 -25.41
C SER A 415 12.27 -12.52 -25.79
N THR A 416 12.06 -12.32 -27.08
CA THR A 416 10.89 -11.59 -27.60
C THR A 416 9.74 -12.57 -27.70
N LYS A 417 8.78 -12.52 -26.78
CA LYS A 417 7.54 -13.28 -26.91
C LYS A 417 6.42 -12.38 -27.42
N LYS A 418 5.73 -12.85 -28.45
CA LYS A 418 4.40 -12.36 -28.81
C LYS A 418 3.44 -12.72 -27.66
N ALA A 419 2.64 -11.74 -27.19
CA ALA A 419 1.80 -11.82 -26.01
C ALA A 419 0.69 -12.91 -26.00
N ASN A 420 0.64 -13.82 -26.95
CA ASN A 420 -0.51 -14.70 -27.20
C ASN A 420 -0.29 -16.19 -26.89
N LYS A 421 0.63 -16.57 -26.01
CA LYS A 421 0.62 -17.96 -25.50
C LYS A 421 0.60 -17.94 -24.00
N SER A 422 -0.48 -18.49 -23.42
CA SER A 422 -0.56 -18.85 -22.01
C SER A 422 0.72 -19.59 -21.59
N LEU A 423 1.34 -19.15 -20.52
CA LEU A 423 2.46 -19.85 -19.91
C LEU A 423 1.92 -21.15 -19.32
N SER A 424 1.92 -22.25 -20.11
CA SER A 424 1.81 -23.57 -19.52
C SER A 424 3.04 -23.80 -18.64
N LYS A 425 2.82 -24.03 -17.37
CA LYS A 425 3.90 -24.38 -16.45
C LYS A 425 4.50 -25.71 -16.90
N PRO A 426 5.81 -25.79 -17.16
CA PRO A 426 6.39 -27.00 -17.80
C PRO A 426 6.35 -28.27 -16.94
N TRP A 427 5.96 -28.18 -15.67
CA TRP A 427 5.86 -29.30 -14.73
C TRP A 427 4.42 -29.77 -14.45
N ILE A 428 3.41 -29.20 -15.11
CA ILE A 428 2.05 -29.74 -15.10
C ILE A 428 1.92 -30.59 -16.37
N THR A 429 2.23 -31.86 -16.26
CA THR A 429 1.81 -32.86 -17.24
C THR A 429 0.40 -33.33 -16.90
N ASN A 430 -0.46 -33.44 -17.92
CA ASN A 430 -1.81 -33.99 -17.81
C ASN A 430 -1.79 -35.39 -17.23
#